data_f81bfcee9b279cee08a2ab77c8d69dd7
#
_entry.id   f81bfcee9b279cee08a2ab77c8d69dd7
#
_cell.length_a   1.000
_cell.length_b   1.000
_cell.length_c   1.000
_cell.angle_alpha   90.00
_cell.angle_beta   90.00
_cell.angle_gamma   90.00
#
_symmetry.space_group_name_H-M   'P 1'
#
loop_
_entity.id
_entity.type
_entity.pdbx_description
1 polymer ?
#
loop_
_entity_poly.entity_id
_entity_poly.type
_entity_poly.pdbx_seq_one_letter_code
_entity_poly.pdbx_strand_id
1 'polypeptide(L)'
;PKLHNAMWPGLVGKGTDEGQEPPISLEKMLQLTAAANVNGQKFDGIDYFLFLPHTNPEASDAELIQIADQIASYGFTVGSLVAPVWPGTVGDSAMGDSESRAKFLSAVKMACRIAGIFEKHGVRKYGVIRIDSAEFGVAKWREDAKANTTKIAGTFREAAKIAADHG
;
A
#
# COMPACT_ATOMS: atom_id res chain seq x y z
N PRO A 1 7.61 20.96 3.35
CA PRO A 1 7.04 19.61 3.51
C PRO A 1 5.79 19.49 2.66
N LYS A 2 5.59 18.34 2.03
CA LYS A 2 4.35 18.09 1.31
C LYS A 2 3.33 17.42 2.22
N LEU A 3 2.07 17.76 2.06
CA LEU A 3 0.98 17.18 2.82
C LEU A 3 0.26 16.13 1.94
N HIS A 4 0.34 14.87 2.35
CA HIS A 4 -0.35 13.78 1.68
C HIS A 4 -1.54 13.29 2.51
N ASN A 5 -2.65 13.04 1.84
CA ASN A 5 -3.74 12.29 2.44
C ASN A 5 -3.39 10.79 2.38
N ALA A 6 -3.42 10.12 3.49
CA ALA A 6 -3.11 8.69 3.59
C ALA A 6 -4.14 7.78 2.89
N MET A 7 -5.05 8.29 2.10
CA MET A 7 -6.09 7.49 1.42
C MET A 7 -6.59 6.35 2.31
N TRP A 8 -6.82 6.70 3.58
CA TRP A 8 -6.96 5.73 4.65
C TRP A 8 -8.08 4.76 4.33
N PRO A 9 -7.76 3.51 4.30
CA PRO A 9 -8.71 2.48 3.90
C PRO A 9 -9.65 2.12 5.05
N GLY A 10 -10.02 3.05 5.89
CA GLY A 10 -11.16 2.78 6.75
C GLY A 10 -12.23 2.09 5.93
N LEU A 11 -12.08 2.25 4.63
CA LEU A 11 -13.03 1.88 3.62
C LEU A 11 -12.46 0.97 2.51
N VAL A 12 -11.14 0.73 2.49
CA VAL A 12 -10.50 -0.14 1.49
C VAL A 12 -10.10 -1.45 2.14
N GLY A 13 -10.48 -2.58 1.55
CA GLY A 13 -10.12 -3.90 2.04
C GLY A 13 -10.75 -4.30 3.38
N LYS A 14 -11.63 -3.50 3.95
CA LYS A 14 -12.49 -3.92 5.05
C LYS A 14 -13.73 -4.61 4.52
N GLY A 15 -14.12 -5.66 5.19
CA GLY A 15 -15.31 -6.42 4.84
C GLY A 15 -16.60 -5.60 4.99
N THR A 16 -17.69 -6.21 4.60
CA THR A 16 -19.06 -5.68 4.75
C THR A 16 -19.63 -6.02 6.13
N ASP A 17 -18.83 -5.95 7.18
CA ASP A 17 -19.31 -6.22 8.53
C ASP A 17 -20.34 -5.19 8.96
N GLU A 18 -21.27 -5.62 9.78
CA GLU A 18 -22.34 -4.75 10.28
C GLU A 18 -21.76 -3.51 10.99
N GLY A 19 -22.25 -2.34 10.62
CA GLY A 19 -21.80 -1.05 11.15
C GLY A 19 -20.54 -0.47 10.50
N GLN A 20 -20.03 -1.07 9.44
CA GLN A 20 -18.94 -0.49 8.65
C GLN A 20 -19.48 0.31 7.46
N GLU A 21 -18.84 1.44 7.21
CA GLU A 21 -19.11 2.22 6.01
C GLU A 21 -18.66 1.46 4.77
N PRO A 22 -19.44 1.50 3.66
CA PRO A 22 -19.05 0.85 2.43
C PRO A 22 -17.75 1.44 1.87
N PRO A 23 -16.91 0.65 1.19
CA PRO A 23 -15.72 1.15 0.52
C PRO A 23 -16.07 2.22 -0.51
N ILE A 24 -15.30 3.31 -0.55
CA ILE A 24 -15.42 4.34 -1.57
C ILE A 24 -14.43 4.12 -2.69
N SER A 25 -14.82 4.50 -3.92
CA SER A 25 -13.96 4.38 -5.09
C SER A 25 -12.73 5.29 -5.00
N LEU A 26 -11.69 4.97 -5.77
CA LEU A 26 -10.53 5.83 -5.93
C LEU A 26 -10.94 7.25 -6.37
N GLU A 27 -11.82 7.37 -7.36
CA GLU A 27 -12.33 8.65 -7.83
C GLU A 27 -12.93 9.48 -6.69
N LYS A 28 -13.77 8.86 -5.85
CA LYS A 28 -14.37 9.55 -4.71
C LYS A 28 -13.32 10.00 -3.69
N MET A 29 -12.31 9.17 -3.44
CA MET A 29 -11.20 9.54 -2.54
C MET A 29 -10.41 10.72 -3.09
N LEU A 30 -10.09 10.73 -4.38
CA LEU A 30 -9.38 11.84 -5.03
C LEU A 30 -10.19 13.13 -4.96
N GLN A 31 -11.49 13.08 -5.24
CA GLN A 31 -12.41 14.23 -5.13
C GLN A 31 -12.42 14.80 -3.71
N LEU A 32 -12.59 13.96 -2.70
CA LEU A 32 -12.59 14.37 -1.30
C LEU A 32 -11.26 14.99 -0.87
N THR A 33 -10.14 14.40 -1.31
CA THR A 33 -8.79 14.92 -1.03
C THR A 33 -8.59 16.29 -1.70
N ALA A 34 -9.02 16.46 -2.93
CA ALA A 34 -8.93 17.73 -3.66
C ALA A 34 -9.80 18.83 -3.05
N ALA A 35 -10.97 18.46 -2.54
CA ALA A 35 -11.91 19.39 -1.89
C ALA A 35 -11.44 19.80 -0.47
N ALA A 36 -10.61 19.00 0.18
CA ALA A 36 -10.16 19.26 1.53
C ALA A 36 -9.33 20.53 1.61
N ASN A 37 -9.72 21.43 2.50
CA ASN A 37 -9.03 22.70 2.74
C ASN A 37 -9.19 23.08 4.23
N VAL A 38 -8.09 23.20 4.93
CA VAL A 38 -8.07 23.63 6.33
C VAL A 38 -7.23 24.90 6.43
N ASN A 39 -7.90 26.02 6.66
CA ASN A 39 -7.23 27.33 6.76
C ASN A 39 -6.33 27.66 5.55
N GLY A 40 -6.79 27.34 4.33
CA GLY A 40 -6.04 27.57 3.10
C GLY A 40 -5.02 26.47 2.75
N GLN A 41 -4.80 25.50 3.64
CA GLN A 41 -3.92 24.36 3.37
C GLN A 41 -4.68 23.25 2.66
N LYS A 42 -4.09 22.75 1.58
CA LYS A 42 -4.60 21.63 0.78
C LYS A 42 -3.59 20.50 0.76
N PHE A 43 -4.06 19.33 0.38
CA PHE A 43 -3.17 18.19 0.13
C PHE A 43 -2.41 18.36 -1.19
N ASP A 44 -1.14 17.97 -1.21
CA ASP A 44 -0.27 17.93 -2.39
C ASP A 44 -0.30 16.55 -3.08
N GLY A 45 -0.88 15.55 -2.43
CA GLY A 45 -0.87 14.18 -2.93
C GLY A 45 -1.51 13.20 -1.97
N ILE A 46 -1.21 11.95 -2.20
CA ILE A 46 -1.79 10.81 -1.50
C ILE A 46 -0.72 9.77 -1.13
N ASP A 47 -0.97 9.04 -0.06
CA ASP A 47 -0.34 7.75 0.21
C ASP A 47 -1.33 6.66 -0.23
N TYR A 48 -0.88 5.75 -1.09
CA TYR A 48 -1.76 4.94 -1.91
C TYR A 48 -1.70 3.46 -1.53
N PHE A 49 -2.87 2.86 -1.34
CA PHE A 49 -3.01 1.47 -0.92
C PHE A 49 -3.22 0.55 -2.13
N LEU A 50 -2.40 -0.51 -2.21
CA LEU A 50 -2.37 -1.43 -3.36
C LEU A 50 -3.34 -2.60 -3.20
N PHE A 51 -4.62 -2.30 -2.95
CA PHE A 51 -5.68 -3.30 -2.88
C PHE A 51 -7.05 -2.70 -3.23
N LEU A 52 -8.01 -3.57 -3.48
CA LEU A 52 -9.38 -3.19 -3.83
C LEU A 52 -10.06 -2.36 -2.72
N PRO A 53 -10.93 -1.39 -3.09
CA PRO A 53 -11.38 -1.10 -4.46
C PRO A 53 -10.50 -0.13 -5.25
N HIS A 54 -9.35 0.30 -4.72
CA HIS A 54 -8.51 1.31 -5.37
C HIS A 54 -7.58 0.72 -6.40
N THR A 55 -6.97 -0.43 -6.13
CA THR A 55 -6.06 -1.11 -7.05
C THR A 55 -6.33 -2.61 -7.00
N ASN A 56 -6.52 -3.21 -8.16
CA ASN A 56 -6.41 -4.65 -8.27
C ASN A 56 -4.92 -5.03 -8.22
N PRO A 57 -4.46 -5.90 -7.30
CA PRO A 57 -3.08 -6.37 -7.26
C PRO A 57 -2.60 -7.00 -8.58
N GLU A 58 -3.53 -7.56 -9.37
CA GLU A 58 -3.27 -8.19 -10.67
C GLU A 58 -3.48 -7.23 -11.85
N ALA A 59 -3.65 -5.92 -11.60
CA ALA A 59 -3.88 -4.95 -12.65
C ALA A 59 -2.76 -4.99 -13.71
N SER A 60 -3.15 -4.88 -14.96
CA SER A 60 -2.24 -4.73 -16.09
C SER A 60 -1.50 -3.39 -16.04
N ASP A 61 -0.41 -3.28 -16.78
CA ASP A 61 0.32 -2.01 -16.90
C ASP A 61 -0.57 -0.89 -17.46
N ALA A 62 -1.46 -1.21 -18.41
CA ALA A 62 -2.39 -0.24 -18.97
C ALA A 62 -3.38 0.31 -17.93
N GLU A 63 -3.93 -0.54 -17.07
CA GLU A 63 -4.81 -0.11 -15.97
C GLU A 63 -4.04 0.73 -14.94
N LEU A 64 -2.81 0.36 -14.62
CA LEU A 64 -1.97 1.13 -13.69
C LEU A 64 -1.59 2.51 -14.26
N ILE A 65 -1.37 2.60 -15.57
CA ILE A 65 -1.16 3.88 -16.27
C ILE A 65 -2.41 4.75 -16.17
N GLN A 66 -3.60 4.20 -16.40
CA GLN A 66 -4.86 4.94 -16.25
C GLN A 66 -5.05 5.46 -14.82
N ILE A 67 -4.68 4.67 -13.81
CA ILE A 67 -4.69 5.11 -12.41
C ILE A 67 -3.70 6.26 -12.18
N ALA A 68 -2.49 6.17 -12.74
CA ALA A 68 -1.50 7.24 -12.65
C ALA A 68 -2.01 8.54 -13.29
N ASP A 69 -2.59 8.45 -14.48
CA ASP A 69 -3.17 9.59 -15.20
C ASP A 69 -4.35 10.20 -14.41
N GLN A 70 -5.18 9.35 -13.80
CA GLN A 70 -6.27 9.81 -12.93
C GLN A 70 -5.73 10.60 -11.72
N ILE A 71 -4.72 10.09 -11.03
CA ILE A 71 -4.07 10.78 -9.91
C ILE A 71 -3.46 12.11 -10.36
N ALA A 72 -2.77 12.11 -11.50
CA ALA A 72 -2.18 13.29 -12.09
C ALA A 72 -3.20 14.37 -12.46
N SER A 73 -4.39 13.97 -12.92
CA SER A 73 -5.48 14.90 -13.30
C SER A 73 -5.97 15.77 -12.14
N TYR A 74 -5.78 15.31 -10.90
CA TYR A 74 -6.04 16.08 -9.69
C TYR A 74 -4.84 16.93 -9.24
N GLY A 75 -3.73 16.89 -9.95
CA GLY A 75 -2.47 17.56 -9.57
C GLY A 75 -1.77 16.89 -8.38
N PHE A 76 -2.11 15.65 -8.08
CA PHE A 76 -1.54 14.91 -6.95
C PHE A 76 -0.28 14.14 -7.33
N THR A 77 0.57 13.96 -6.32
CA THR A 77 1.69 12.99 -6.35
C THR A 77 1.44 11.87 -5.35
N VAL A 78 2.03 10.72 -5.60
CA VAL A 78 2.02 9.57 -4.67
C VAL A 78 3.25 9.64 -3.77
N GLY A 79 3.04 9.60 -2.48
CA GLY A 79 4.09 9.51 -1.46
C GLY A 79 4.50 8.07 -1.24
N SER A 80 3.89 7.39 -0.27
CA SER A 80 4.10 5.97 -0.04
C SER A 80 3.08 5.11 -0.79
N LEU A 81 3.55 3.94 -1.25
CA LEU A 81 2.70 2.84 -1.70
C LEU A 81 2.60 1.82 -0.56
N VAL A 82 1.39 1.52 -0.14
CA VAL A 82 1.16 0.54 0.93
C VAL A 82 0.93 -0.83 0.31
N ALA A 83 1.91 -1.72 0.47
CA ALA A 83 1.82 -3.08 -0.02
C ALA A 83 0.78 -3.88 0.79
N PRO A 84 0.00 -4.77 0.16
CA PRO A 84 -1.02 -5.57 0.84
C PRO A 84 -0.40 -6.80 1.52
N VAL A 85 0.33 -6.57 2.61
CA VAL A 85 1.17 -7.56 3.29
C VAL A 85 0.71 -7.85 4.72
N TRP A 86 -0.52 -8.28 4.89
CA TRP A 86 -1.07 -8.73 6.17
C TRP A 86 -2.07 -9.86 5.97
N PRO A 87 -2.40 -10.63 7.03
CA PRO A 87 -3.37 -11.73 6.93
C PRO A 87 -4.69 -11.29 6.28
N GLY A 88 -5.19 -12.11 5.37
CA GLY A 88 -6.38 -11.81 4.60
C GLY A 88 -6.16 -10.96 3.34
N THR A 89 -4.94 -10.54 3.06
CA THR A 89 -4.53 -9.93 1.79
C THR A 89 -3.68 -10.88 0.96
N VAL A 90 -3.35 -10.48 -0.26
CA VAL A 90 -2.53 -11.30 -1.17
C VAL A 90 -1.11 -11.52 -0.66
N GLY A 91 -0.62 -10.65 0.23
CA GLY A 91 0.75 -10.68 0.72
C GLY A 91 0.96 -11.43 2.03
N ASP A 92 -0.13 -11.80 2.72
CA ASP A 92 -0.06 -12.57 3.97
C ASP A 92 0.95 -12.01 5.01
N SER A 93 1.56 -12.82 5.86
CA SER A 93 2.34 -12.44 7.04
C SER A 93 3.85 -12.58 6.87
N ALA A 94 4.61 -11.60 7.36
CA ALA A 94 6.07 -11.66 7.41
C ALA A 94 6.62 -12.67 8.42
N MET A 95 5.83 -13.09 9.40
CA MET A 95 6.22 -14.07 10.42
C MET A 95 5.49 -15.41 10.29
N GLY A 96 4.73 -15.62 9.22
CA GLY A 96 4.07 -16.87 8.90
C GLY A 96 5.03 -18.00 8.53
N ASP A 97 4.50 -19.02 7.95
CA ASP A 97 5.27 -20.14 7.39
C ASP A 97 5.99 -19.76 6.07
N SER A 98 6.55 -20.73 5.39
CA SER A 98 7.25 -20.51 4.12
C SER A 98 6.34 -20.04 3.00
N GLU A 99 5.08 -20.47 2.99
CA GLU A 99 4.07 -20.04 2.00
C GLU A 99 3.68 -18.59 2.23
N SER A 100 3.33 -18.23 3.45
CA SER A 100 3.02 -16.84 3.85
C SER A 100 4.16 -15.90 3.52
N ARG A 101 5.39 -16.31 3.81
CA ARG A 101 6.58 -15.54 3.46
C ARG A 101 6.77 -15.36 1.96
N ALA A 102 6.52 -16.39 1.16
CA ALA A 102 6.60 -16.28 -0.29
C ALA A 102 5.56 -15.31 -0.85
N LYS A 103 4.32 -15.34 -0.34
CA LYS A 103 3.26 -14.37 -0.67
C LYS A 103 3.67 -12.96 -0.30
N PHE A 104 4.25 -12.75 0.88
CA PHE A 104 4.74 -11.46 1.33
C PHE A 104 5.76 -10.86 0.35
N LEU A 105 6.78 -11.63 -0.01
CA LEU A 105 7.84 -11.19 -0.92
C LEU A 105 7.32 -10.95 -2.34
N SER A 106 6.35 -11.75 -2.79
CA SER A 106 5.67 -11.55 -4.07
C SER A 106 4.87 -10.22 -4.08
N ALA A 107 4.17 -9.91 -3.00
CA ALA A 107 3.44 -8.65 -2.87
C ALA A 107 4.38 -7.43 -2.84
N VAL A 108 5.54 -7.54 -2.20
CA VAL A 108 6.58 -6.50 -2.24
C VAL A 108 7.08 -6.28 -3.68
N LYS A 109 7.36 -7.36 -4.40
CA LYS A 109 7.81 -7.29 -5.80
C LYS A 109 6.74 -6.63 -6.70
N MET A 110 5.49 -6.99 -6.51
CA MET A 110 4.34 -6.35 -7.20
C MET A 110 4.28 -4.85 -6.87
N ALA A 111 4.45 -4.45 -5.62
CA ALA A 111 4.47 -3.05 -5.22
C ALA A 111 5.63 -2.28 -5.87
N CYS A 112 6.81 -2.88 -5.99
CA CYS A 112 7.95 -2.30 -6.72
C CYS A 112 7.63 -2.08 -8.21
N ARG A 113 6.99 -3.06 -8.87
CA ARG A 113 6.55 -2.91 -10.27
C ARG A 113 5.59 -1.72 -10.43
N ILE A 114 4.58 -1.61 -9.59
CA ILE A 114 3.60 -0.51 -9.60
C ILE A 114 4.31 0.82 -9.35
N ALA A 115 5.23 0.86 -8.40
CA ALA A 115 6.06 2.01 -8.11
C ALA A 115 6.81 2.53 -9.34
N GLY A 116 7.45 1.64 -10.08
CA GLY A 116 8.18 1.98 -11.31
C GLY A 116 7.27 2.50 -12.43
N ILE A 117 6.04 1.99 -12.55
CA ILE A 117 5.06 2.52 -13.49
C ILE A 117 4.65 3.95 -13.11
N PHE A 118 4.31 4.18 -11.84
CA PHE A 118 3.92 5.50 -11.36
C PHE A 118 5.03 6.54 -11.46
N GLU A 119 6.28 6.12 -11.28
CA GLU A 119 7.44 6.98 -11.48
C GLU A 119 7.60 7.38 -12.96
N LYS A 120 7.54 6.42 -13.87
CA LYS A 120 7.61 6.68 -15.32
C LYS A 120 6.50 7.61 -15.82
N HIS A 121 5.34 7.58 -15.18
CA HIS A 121 4.21 8.46 -15.49
C HIS A 121 4.18 9.74 -14.65
N GLY A 122 5.25 10.05 -13.92
CA GLY A 122 5.46 11.33 -13.27
C GLY A 122 4.62 11.60 -12.03
N VAL A 123 3.84 10.62 -11.54
CA VAL A 123 3.02 10.80 -10.33
C VAL A 123 3.74 10.39 -9.06
N ARG A 124 4.89 9.74 -9.15
CA ARG A 124 5.70 9.34 -8.03
C ARG A 124 7.15 9.82 -8.21
N LYS A 125 7.62 10.58 -7.24
CA LYS A 125 8.97 11.19 -7.28
C LYS A 125 9.98 10.48 -6.38
N TYR A 126 9.51 9.79 -5.35
CA TYR A 126 10.35 9.14 -4.34
C TYR A 126 9.88 7.73 -4.07
N GLY A 127 10.83 6.80 -3.93
CA GLY A 127 10.58 5.38 -3.79
C GLY A 127 10.30 4.96 -2.35
N VAL A 128 9.09 5.12 -1.83
CA VAL A 128 8.71 4.56 -0.55
C VAL A 128 7.63 3.51 -0.76
N ILE A 129 7.93 2.26 -0.40
CA ILE A 129 6.95 1.20 -0.25
C ILE A 129 6.83 0.91 1.23
N ARG A 130 5.64 1.10 1.77
CA ARG A 130 5.33 0.75 3.14
C ARG A 130 5.00 -0.73 3.20
N ILE A 131 5.68 -1.43 4.10
CA ILE A 131 5.36 -2.79 4.51
C ILE A 131 5.11 -2.83 6.00
N ASP A 132 4.18 -3.68 6.42
CA ASP A 132 3.86 -3.91 7.82
C ASP A 132 4.33 -5.30 8.25
N SER A 133 4.50 -5.53 9.57
CA SER A 133 4.94 -6.83 10.10
C SER A 133 3.88 -7.93 10.01
N ALA A 134 2.64 -7.52 9.68
CA ALA A 134 1.62 -8.39 9.17
C ALA A 134 0.86 -9.27 10.13
N GLU A 135 0.67 -8.86 11.36
CA GLU A 135 -0.31 -9.50 12.23
C GLU A 135 -1.21 -8.45 12.85
N PHE A 136 -2.50 -8.76 13.00
CA PHE A 136 -3.41 -7.90 13.74
C PHE A 136 -3.11 -8.03 15.25
N GLY A 137 -2.43 -7.02 15.78
CA GLY A 137 -2.02 -6.98 17.17
C GLY A 137 -0.76 -7.80 17.46
N VAL A 138 -0.43 -7.88 18.73
CA VAL A 138 0.84 -8.45 19.21
C VAL A 138 0.71 -9.85 19.80
N ALA A 139 -0.50 -10.41 19.86
CA ALA A 139 -0.75 -11.68 20.55
C ALA A 139 0.10 -12.81 19.95
N LYS A 140 0.00 -13.00 18.63
CA LYS A 140 0.74 -14.06 17.95
C LYS A 140 2.27 -13.86 17.99
N TRP A 141 2.74 -12.64 17.93
CA TRP A 141 4.16 -12.35 18.12
C TRP A 141 4.63 -12.76 19.52
N ARG A 142 3.80 -12.58 20.58
CA ARG A 142 4.13 -12.91 21.97
C ARG A 142 4.23 -14.41 22.24
N GLU A 143 3.63 -15.27 21.43
CA GLU A 143 3.73 -16.73 21.59
C GLU A 143 5.18 -17.20 21.58
N ASP A 144 6.03 -16.64 20.71
CA ASP A 144 7.48 -16.78 20.71
C ASP A 144 8.11 -15.51 20.12
N ALA A 145 8.25 -14.49 20.94
CA ALA A 145 8.72 -13.17 20.52
C ALA A 145 10.11 -13.22 19.85
N LYS A 146 11.01 -14.10 20.33
CA LYS A 146 12.36 -14.22 19.77
C LYS A 146 12.34 -14.86 18.39
N ALA A 147 11.66 -15.98 18.22
CA ALA A 147 11.55 -16.66 16.93
C ALA A 147 10.79 -15.80 15.91
N ASN A 148 9.67 -15.19 16.30
CA ASN A 148 8.85 -14.36 15.43
C ASN A 148 9.59 -13.08 14.99
N THR A 149 10.33 -12.44 15.89
CA THR A 149 11.22 -11.31 15.51
C THR A 149 12.28 -11.74 14.51
N THR A 150 12.87 -12.92 14.68
CA THR A 150 13.87 -13.46 13.75
C THR A 150 13.26 -13.71 12.36
N LYS A 151 12.05 -14.27 12.30
CA LYS A 151 11.32 -14.48 11.04
C LYS A 151 11.02 -13.15 10.33
N ILE A 152 10.44 -12.19 11.04
CA ILE A 152 10.12 -10.85 10.51
C ILE A 152 11.40 -10.20 9.96
N ALA A 153 12.47 -10.16 10.74
CA ALA A 153 13.74 -9.57 10.32
C ALA A 153 14.33 -10.26 9.07
N GLY A 154 14.19 -11.58 8.97
CA GLY A 154 14.59 -12.35 7.79
C GLY A 154 13.79 -11.96 6.55
N THR A 155 12.45 -11.90 6.68
CA THR A 155 11.55 -11.53 5.59
C THR A 155 11.78 -10.08 5.15
N PHE A 156 11.91 -9.15 6.09
CA PHE A 156 12.16 -7.72 5.78
C PHE A 156 13.51 -7.50 5.11
N ARG A 157 14.53 -8.27 5.48
CA ARG A 157 15.85 -8.20 4.82
C ARG A 157 15.78 -8.62 3.35
N GLU A 158 14.98 -9.63 3.02
CA GLU A 158 14.74 -10.02 1.64
C GLU A 158 13.87 -9.02 0.89
N ALA A 159 12.82 -8.51 1.52
CA ALA A 159 12.01 -7.43 0.97
C ALA A 159 12.85 -6.19 0.62
N ALA A 160 13.79 -5.82 1.50
CA ALA A 160 14.71 -4.71 1.25
C ALA A 160 15.64 -4.96 0.05
N LYS A 161 16.10 -6.20 -0.16
CA LYS A 161 16.88 -6.57 -1.36
C LYS A 161 16.04 -6.44 -2.62
N ILE A 162 14.80 -6.96 -2.61
CA ILE A 162 13.88 -6.82 -3.74
C ILE A 162 13.67 -5.34 -4.07
N ALA A 163 13.44 -4.49 -3.06
CA ALA A 163 13.27 -3.06 -3.29
C ALA A 163 14.52 -2.40 -3.89
N ALA A 164 15.71 -2.74 -3.39
CA ALA A 164 16.97 -2.22 -3.92
C ALA A 164 17.24 -2.63 -5.37
N ASP A 165 16.82 -3.83 -5.78
CA ASP A 165 16.95 -4.31 -7.16
C ASP A 165 16.01 -3.60 -8.15
N HIS A 166 15.03 -2.86 -7.65
CA HIS A 166 14.05 -2.12 -8.45
C HIS A 166 14.26 -0.58 -8.40
N GLY A 167 15.26 -0.09 -7.72
CA GLY A 167 15.56 1.33 -7.52
C GLY A 167 14.87 1.87 -6.27
#